data_c48d3aef74271c76a448f472cb8033ad
#
_entry.id   c48d3aef74271c76a448f472cb8033ad
#
_cell.length_a   1.000
_cell.length_b   1.000
_cell.length_c   1.000
_cell.angle_alpha   90.00
_cell.angle_beta   90.00
_cell.angle_gamma   90.00
#
_symmetry.space_group_name_H-M   'P 1'
#
loop_
_entity.id
_entity.type
_entity.pdbx_description
1 polymer ?
#
loop_
_entity_poly.entity_id
_entity_poly.type
_entity_poly.pdbx_seq_one_letter_code
_entity_poly.pdbx_strand_id
1 'polypeptide(L)'
;MGNQREIWISAGAVGVLFLCLFLYLGHFVATSEQDMINNSYNSRQQILLSRNYRGSIYSRYGEVLAETILNDEEEESRNYPYKNLFSHIVGYSTQGRMGVEALANYYLINTNTSLSNKVKNDTAGKKNPGDNVYTTLDVKIQQVANDQLDIYHGAIIVTEVSTGKILAMVSHPDFDPNSIGEIWEDLVDNDSSTVLVNRATQGLYPPGSTFKIVTALEYIRENPNTYQNYSYTCNGAFRLGNSKISCYHGSSHGTVDFTRSFAKSCNSSFANIGMSLDRTAFQETLNDLLFNKELPLTLNYARSSALVSDDTPPAEMMQTSIGQGKTQITPMHLNMITCAIANNGVLMKPYAIDHVENDEGTVIKSFKPSEYGSLMSEEESAILRQLMTDVVQEGTASKLKGLEYTAAGKTGSAEYNNIKGDSHAWFTGFAPAEDPEVCVTIIVEGAGSGGDYAVPIARRIFDAYFSEKQ
;
A
#
# COMPACT_ATOMS: atom_id res chain seq x y z
N MET A 1 66.71 8.05 -11.71
CA MET A 1 65.56 7.23 -12.23
C MET A 1 64.51 6.94 -11.15
N GLY A 2 64.77 7.12 -9.85
CA GLY A 2 63.79 6.89 -8.76
C GLY A 2 62.57 7.84 -8.78
N ASN A 3 62.82 9.13 -8.89
CA ASN A 3 61.74 10.15 -8.76
C ASN A 3 60.61 10.08 -9.80
N GLN A 4 60.91 9.66 -11.03
CA GLN A 4 59.88 9.58 -12.07
C GLN A 4 58.85 8.45 -11.81
N ARG A 5 59.31 7.33 -11.30
CA ARG A 5 58.42 6.17 -10.94
C ARG A 5 57.48 6.54 -9.78
N GLU A 6 57.98 7.23 -8.78
CA GLU A 6 57.19 7.67 -7.62
C GLU A 6 56.17 8.73 -8.04
N ILE A 7 56.50 9.65 -8.96
CA ILE A 7 55.60 10.63 -9.53
C ILE A 7 54.43 9.94 -10.29
N TRP A 8 54.74 8.94 -11.12
CA TRP A 8 53.70 8.19 -11.84
C TRP A 8 52.80 7.37 -10.94
N ILE A 9 53.36 6.77 -9.86
CA ILE A 9 52.61 6.05 -8.85
C ILE A 9 51.67 7.01 -8.11
N SER A 10 52.16 8.17 -7.70
CA SER A 10 51.33 9.19 -7.04
C SER A 10 50.26 9.76 -7.95
N ALA A 11 50.61 10.03 -9.21
CA ALA A 11 49.62 10.48 -10.21
C ALA A 11 48.57 9.44 -10.49
N GLY A 12 48.94 8.17 -10.55
CA GLY A 12 48.00 7.04 -10.69
C GLY A 12 47.06 6.92 -9.49
N ALA A 13 47.61 7.03 -8.26
CA ALA A 13 46.80 7.00 -7.04
C ALA A 13 45.78 8.15 -6.98
N VAL A 14 46.20 9.36 -7.35
CA VAL A 14 45.30 10.53 -7.45
C VAL A 14 44.24 10.31 -8.54
N GLY A 15 44.64 9.76 -9.70
CA GLY A 15 43.71 9.42 -10.77
C GLY A 15 42.64 8.41 -10.35
N VAL A 16 43.02 7.36 -9.61
CA VAL A 16 42.08 6.38 -9.05
C VAL A 16 41.14 7.03 -8.03
N LEU A 17 41.66 7.91 -7.18
CA LEU A 17 40.82 8.63 -6.20
C LEU A 17 39.77 9.52 -6.89
N PHE A 18 40.12 10.25 -7.94
CA PHE A 18 39.16 11.02 -8.73
C PHE A 18 38.16 10.11 -9.43
N LEU A 19 38.57 8.98 -9.98
CA LEU A 19 37.67 8.03 -10.61
C LEU A 19 36.65 7.49 -9.60
N CYS A 20 37.10 7.10 -8.42
CA CYS A 20 36.21 6.68 -7.33
C CYS A 20 35.24 7.78 -6.92
N LEU A 21 35.71 9.03 -6.85
CA LEU A 21 34.86 10.17 -6.53
C LEU A 21 33.79 10.40 -7.62
N PHE A 22 34.16 10.33 -8.90
CA PHE A 22 33.20 10.45 -10.00
C PHE A 22 32.18 9.32 -10.00
N LEU A 23 32.59 8.08 -9.78
CA LEU A 23 31.71 6.94 -9.67
C LEU A 23 30.75 7.08 -8.47
N TYR A 24 31.27 7.52 -7.32
CA TYR A 24 30.47 7.79 -6.13
C TYR A 24 29.45 8.92 -6.39
N LEU A 25 29.87 10.05 -6.97
CA LEU A 25 28.99 11.16 -7.31
C LEU A 25 27.92 10.74 -8.33
N GLY A 26 28.29 9.95 -9.34
CA GLY A 26 27.33 9.40 -10.31
C GLY A 26 26.29 8.49 -9.64
N HIS A 27 26.75 7.60 -8.76
CA HIS A 27 25.87 6.74 -7.98
C HIS A 27 24.97 7.57 -7.04
N PHE A 28 25.55 8.53 -6.32
CA PHE A 28 24.83 9.41 -5.40
C PHE A 28 23.74 10.22 -6.13
N VAL A 29 24.04 10.82 -7.27
CA VAL A 29 23.05 11.54 -8.09
C VAL A 29 21.94 10.58 -8.53
N ALA A 30 22.30 9.40 -9.04
CA ALA A 30 21.31 8.42 -9.53
C ALA A 30 20.39 7.88 -8.44
N THR A 31 20.83 7.80 -7.17
CA THR A 31 20.08 7.19 -6.08
C THR A 31 19.44 8.20 -5.13
N SER A 32 20.01 9.41 -4.99
CA SER A 32 19.60 10.38 -3.96
C SER A 32 19.08 11.70 -4.52
N GLU A 33 19.05 11.85 -5.84
CA GLU A 33 18.63 13.11 -6.50
C GLU A 33 17.22 13.52 -6.07
N GLN A 34 16.27 12.61 -6.08
CA GLN A 34 14.87 12.89 -5.71
C GLN A 34 14.71 13.31 -4.25
N ASP A 35 15.39 12.63 -3.34
CA ASP A 35 15.32 12.93 -1.90
C ASP A 35 15.93 14.29 -1.60
N MET A 36 17.04 14.64 -2.24
CA MET A 36 17.67 15.94 -2.07
C MET A 36 16.87 17.09 -2.67
N ILE A 37 16.25 16.86 -3.82
CA ILE A 37 15.47 17.89 -4.51
C ILE A 37 14.16 18.14 -3.78
N ASN A 38 13.53 17.07 -3.28
CA ASN A 38 12.26 17.16 -2.54
C ASN A 38 12.42 17.60 -1.08
N ASN A 39 13.65 17.71 -0.57
CA ASN A 39 13.90 18.21 0.78
C ASN A 39 13.38 19.65 0.94
N SER A 40 12.49 19.87 1.89
CA SER A 40 11.87 21.19 2.17
C SER A 40 12.85 22.30 2.51
N TYR A 41 14.07 21.95 2.97
CA TYR A 41 15.16 22.90 3.24
C TYR A 41 15.98 23.29 2.00
N ASN A 42 15.67 22.73 0.82
CA ASN A 42 16.36 23.07 -0.40
C ASN A 42 15.94 24.45 -0.91
N SER A 43 16.80 25.46 -0.73
CA SER A 43 16.54 26.85 -1.15
C SER A 43 16.29 27.01 -2.67
N ARG A 44 16.71 26.05 -3.49
CA ARG A 44 16.40 26.04 -4.93
C ARG A 44 14.91 25.95 -5.21
N GLN A 45 14.13 25.32 -4.34
CA GLN A 45 12.68 25.25 -4.50
C GLN A 45 12.04 26.65 -4.49
N GLN A 46 12.49 27.54 -3.60
CA GLN A 46 12.00 28.91 -3.54
C GLN A 46 12.33 29.70 -4.82
N ILE A 47 13.53 29.49 -5.37
CA ILE A 47 13.93 30.11 -6.64
C ILE A 47 13.06 29.59 -7.80
N LEU A 48 12.75 28.28 -7.84
CA LEU A 48 11.87 27.72 -8.86
C LEU A 48 10.44 28.27 -8.73
N LEU A 49 9.88 28.31 -7.54
CA LEU A 49 8.54 28.86 -7.28
C LEU A 49 8.43 30.37 -7.58
N SER A 50 9.53 31.14 -7.47
CA SER A 50 9.53 32.54 -7.85
C SER A 50 9.50 32.76 -9.36
N ARG A 51 9.92 31.77 -10.15
CA ARG A 51 10.02 31.83 -11.63
C ARG A 51 8.92 31.03 -12.33
N ASN A 52 8.38 30.04 -11.66
CA ASN A 52 7.40 29.10 -12.22
C ASN A 52 6.19 29.04 -11.31
N TYR A 53 5.00 28.86 -11.86
CA TYR A 53 3.84 28.40 -11.10
C TYR A 53 3.74 26.88 -11.13
N ARG A 54 3.15 26.32 -10.08
CA ARG A 54 3.08 24.88 -9.88
C ARG A 54 2.20 24.23 -10.94
N GLY A 55 2.70 23.17 -11.62
CA GLY A 55 1.99 22.40 -12.63
C GLY A 55 0.79 21.63 -12.05
N SER A 56 -0.04 21.09 -12.93
CA SER A 56 -1.26 20.36 -12.57
C SER A 56 -1.01 18.88 -12.31
N ILE A 57 -1.88 18.28 -11.50
CA ILE A 57 -1.93 16.83 -11.27
C ILE A 57 -3.21 16.30 -11.90
N TYR A 58 -3.07 15.28 -12.73
CA TYR A 58 -4.17 14.65 -13.46
C TYR A 58 -4.36 13.19 -13.03
N SER A 59 -5.59 12.71 -13.14
CA SER A 59 -5.93 11.31 -13.06
C SER A 59 -5.37 10.52 -14.24
N ARG A 60 -5.58 9.21 -14.25
CA ARG A 60 -5.18 8.35 -15.38
C ARG A 60 -5.90 8.66 -16.70
N TYR A 61 -7.04 9.34 -16.65
CA TYR A 61 -7.86 9.71 -17.80
C TYR A 61 -7.86 11.22 -18.10
N GLY A 62 -7.02 11.99 -17.38
CA GLY A 62 -6.81 13.40 -17.64
C GLY A 62 -7.76 14.34 -16.88
N GLU A 63 -8.54 13.85 -15.89
CA GLU A 63 -9.29 14.74 -15.01
C GLU A 63 -8.33 15.47 -14.07
N VAL A 64 -8.61 16.76 -13.83
CA VAL A 64 -7.77 17.61 -12.96
C VAL A 64 -7.97 17.26 -11.50
N LEU A 65 -6.95 16.75 -10.84
CA LEU A 65 -6.95 16.44 -9.39
C LEU A 65 -6.42 17.60 -8.55
N ALA A 66 -5.47 18.36 -9.09
CA ALA A 66 -4.95 19.57 -8.49
C ALA A 66 -4.41 20.50 -9.58
N GLU A 67 -4.68 21.80 -9.45
CA GLU A 67 -4.22 22.82 -10.39
C GLU A 67 -3.86 24.11 -9.69
N THR A 68 -3.10 25.00 -10.36
CA THR A 68 -2.85 26.36 -9.90
C THR A 68 -3.78 27.31 -10.62
N ILE A 69 -4.59 28.04 -9.88
CA ILE A 69 -5.50 29.07 -10.39
C ILE A 69 -4.86 30.44 -10.14
N LEU A 70 -4.96 31.32 -11.12
CA LEU A 70 -4.57 32.73 -10.99
C LEU A 70 -5.86 33.56 -10.84
N ASN A 71 -5.90 34.44 -9.83
CA ASN A 71 -6.97 35.42 -9.70
C ASN A 71 -6.72 36.62 -10.64
N ASP A 72 -7.64 37.60 -10.64
CA ASP A 72 -7.55 38.81 -11.48
C ASP A 72 -6.32 39.69 -11.14
N GLU A 73 -5.72 39.52 -9.95
CA GLU A 73 -4.52 40.20 -9.47
C GLU A 73 -3.23 39.38 -9.71
N GLU A 74 -3.33 38.28 -10.48
CA GLU A 74 -2.26 37.31 -10.76
C GLU A 74 -1.72 36.61 -9.50
N GLU A 75 -2.47 36.58 -8.40
CA GLU A 75 -2.12 35.81 -7.21
C GLU A 75 -2.44 34.32 -7.44
N GLU A 76 -1.48 33.47 -7.05
CA GLU A 76 -1.57 32.02 -7.21
C GLU A 76 -2.32 31.37 -6.05
N SER A 77 -3.28 30.55 -6.36
CA SER A 77 -3.93 29.64 -5.39
C SER A 77 -3.90 28.21 -5.91
N ARG A 78 -3.70 27.25 -5.01
CA ARG A 78 -3.78 25.85 -5.34
C ARG A 78 -5.21 25.37 -5.15
N ASN A 79 -5.81 24.79 -6.18
CA ASN A 79 -7.17 24.30 -6.21
C ASN A 79 -7.21 22.78 -6.35
N TYR A 80 -8.04 22.13 -5.55
CA TYR A 80 -8.31 20.69 -5.57
C TYR A 80 -9.79 20.49 -5.89
N PRO A 81 -10.16 20.29 -7.19
CA PRO A 81 -11.57 20.25 -7.61
C PRO A 81 -12.40 19.17 -6.93
N TYR A 82 -11.79 18.05 -6.59
CA TYR A 82 -12.43 16.92 -5.90
C TYR A 82 -12.40 17.00 -4.38
N LYS A 83 -11.89 18.12 -3.83
CA LYS A 83 -11.83 18.37 -2.39
C LYS A 83 -11.21 17.20 -1.62
N ASN A 84 -11.93 16.65 -0.63
CA ASN A 84 -11.48 15.59 0.26
C ASN A 84 -11.28 14.22 -0.42
N LEU A 85 -11.87 13.98 -1.60
CA LEU A 85 -11.84 12.68 -2.27
C LEU A 85 -10.42 12.10 -2.46
N PHE A 86 -9.43 12.96 -2.73
CA PHE A 86 -8.04 12.57 -2.96
C PHE A 86 -7.08 13.09 -1.89
N SER A 87 -7.60 13.55 -0.74
CA SER A 87 -6.82 14.26 0.28
C SER A 87 -5.56 13.53 0.72
N HIS A 88 -5.61 12.21 0.92
CA HIS A 88 -4.48 11.43 1.43
C HIS A 88 -3.53 10.93 0.35
N ILE A 89 -4.01 10.74 -0.89
CA ILE A 89 -3.15 10.23 -1.97
C ILE A 89 -2.57 11.36 -2.82
N VAL A 90 -3.37 12.35 -3.23
CA VAL A 90 -2.87 13.57 -3.89
C VAL A 90 -2.20 14.48 -2.88
N GLY A 91 -2.83 14.67 -1.73
CA GLY A 91 -2.29 15.45 -0.63
C GLY A 91 -2.54 16.94 -0.78
N TYR A 92 -1.63 17.74 -0.22
CA TYR A 92 -1.63 19.21 -0.22
C TYR A 92 -0.21 19.75 -0.44
N SER A 93 -0.11 21.02 -0.88
CA SER A 93 1.16 21.69 -1.21
C SER A 93 1.57 22.78 -0.23
N THR A 94 0.71 23.18 0.70
CA THR A 94 0.92 24.19 1.76
C THR A 94 1.14 23.49 3.11
N GLN A 95 1.67 24.21 4.12
CA GLN A 95 1.93 23.64 5.46
C GLN A 95 2.75 22.34 5.45
N GLY A 96 3.80 22.30 4.64
CA GLY A 96 4.51 21.09 4.27
C GLY A 96 4.03 20.56 2.92
N ARG A 97 4.06 19.28 2.71
CA ARG A 97 3.53 18.59 1.52
C ARG A 97 3.25 17.14 1.85
N MET A 98 2.24 16.58 1.19
CA MET A 98 1.84 15.19 1.39
C MET A 98 1.47 14.54 0.05
N GLY A 99 1.49 13.23 -0.02
CA GLY A 99 1.01 12.47 -1.18
C GLY A 99 1.78 12.75 -2.47
N VAL A 100 1.07 12.76 -3.60
CA VAL A 100 1.64 13.04 -4.93
C VAL A 100 2.22 14.46 -4.99
N GLU A 101 1.61 15.44 -4.29
CA GLU A 101 2.15 16.80 -4.17
C GLU A 101 3.57 16.83 -3.60
N ALA A 102 3.89 15.92 -2.68
CA ALA A 102 5.23 15.77 -2.14
C ALA A 102 6.15 14.97 -3.07
N LEU A 103 5.68 13.82 -3.56
CA LEU A 103 6.47 12.92 -4.41
C LEU A 103 6.88 13.57 -5.72
N ALA A 104 5.97 14.30 -6.35
CA ALA A 104 6.17 14.93 -7.65
C ALA A 104 6.61 16.40 -7.54
N ASN A 105 6.92 16.90 -6.33
CA ASN A 105 7.18 18.32 -6.11
C ASN A 105 8.20 18.92 -7.07
N TYR A 106 9.29 18.21 -7.33
CA TYR A 106 10.33 18.68 -8.26
C TYR A 106 9.76 18.97 -9.65
N TYR A 107 9.00 18.05 -10.21
CA TYR A 107 8.40 18.21 -11.54
C TYR A 107 7.37 19.34 -11.54
N LEU A 108 6.51 19.38 -10.54
CA LEU A 108 5.47 20.40 -10.44
C LEU A 108 6.01 21.84 -10.35
N ILE A 109 7.19 22.07 -9.77
CA ILE A 109 7.80 23.40 -9.66
C ILE A 109 8.87 23.68 -10.72
N ASN A 110 9.33 22.65 -11.44
CA ASN A 110 10.26 22.79 -12.55
C ASN A 110 9.49 23.04 -13.84
N THR A 111 10.19 23.54 -14.87
CA THR A 111 9.58 23.76 -16.18
C THR A 111 10.48 23.23 -17.28
N ASN A 112 9.90 22.38 -18.12
CA ASN A 112 10.51 21.88 -19.34
C ASN A 112 9.81 22.43 -20.60
N THR A 113 9.12 23.59 -20.49
CA THR A 113 8.57 24.30 -21.64
C THR A 113 9.66 24.66 -22.63
N SER A 114 9.32 24.86 -23.90
CA SER A 114 10.28 25.20 -24.98
C SER A 114 11.04 26.49 -24.68
N LEU A 115 12.27 26.59 -25.17
CA LEU A 115 13.08 27.80 -25.00
C LEU A 115 12.39 29.06 -25.56
N SER A 116 11.63 28.90 -26.65
CA SER A 116 10.81 29.97 -27.23
C SER A 116 9.79 30.51 -26.25
N ASN A 117 9.04 29.60 -25.57
CA ASN A 117 8.03 29.96 -24.58
C ASN A 117 8.68 30.58 -23.33
N LYS A 118 9.81 30.03 -22.85
CA LYS A 118 10.56 30.64 -21.74
C LYS A 118 10.96 32.09 -22.04
N VAL A 119 11.55 32.34 -23.18
CA VAL A 119 11.96 33.71 -23.59
C VAL A 119 10.74 34.63 -23.70
N LYS A 120 9.63 34.13 -24.25
CA LYS A 120 8.38 34.90 -24.37
C LYS A 120 7.83 35.28 -23.00
N ASN A 121 7.77 34.32 -22.07
CA ASN A 121 7.25 34.53 -20.73
C ASN A 121 8.17 35.48 -19.94
N ASP A 122 9.49 35.23 -19.96
CA ASP A 122 10.46 36.08 -19.28
C ASP A 122 10.42 37.53 -19.80
N THR A 123 10.26 37.71 -21.13
CA THR A 123 10.13 39.06 -21.75
C THR A 123 8.82 39.75 -21.33
N ALA A 124 7.77 38.97 -21.12
CA ALA A 124 6.47 39.46 -20.66
C ALA A 124 6.39 39.63 -19.12
N GLY A 125 7.48 39.32 -18.39
CA GLY A 125 7.49 39.34 -16.93
C GLY A 125 6.58 38.29 -16.28
N LYS A 126 6.22 37.21 -17.00
CA LYS A 126 5.35 36.13 -16.54
C LYS A 126 6.15 34.95 -16.06
N LYS A 127 5.62 34.25 -15.06
CA LYS A 127 6.14 32.94 -14.64
C LYS A 127 5.94 31.89 -15.72
N ASN A 128 6.84 30.89 -15.75
CA ASN A 128 6.66 29.72 -16.62
C ASN A 128 5.76 28.67 -15.97
N PRO A 129 5.02 27.86 -16.75
CA PRO A 129 4.26 26.73 -16.21
C PRO A 129 5.22 25.63 -15.71
N GLY A 130 4.94 25.08 -14.56
CA GLY A 130 5.56 23.85 -14.09
C GLY A 130 5.09 22.64 -14.90
N ASP A 131 5.82 21.53 -14.80
CA ASP A 131 5.45 20.31 -15.52
C ASP A 131 4.22 19.67 -14.89
N ASN A 132 3.40 19.03 -15.72
CA ASN A 132 2.17 18.35 -15.33
C ASN A 132 2.43 16.89 -14.97
N VAL A 133 1.76 16.41 -13.94
CA VAL A 133 1.91 15.04 -13.44
C VAL A 133 0.64 14.24 -13.68
N TYR A 134 0.76 13.16 -14.42
CA TYR A 134 -0.32 12.20 -14.63
C TYR A 134 -0.16 11.04 -13.67
N THR A 135 -1.23 10.77 -12.92
CA THR A 135 -1.25 9.69 -11.92
C THR A 135 -1.83 8.41 -12.50
N THR A 136 -1.73 7.32 -11.73
CA THR A 136 -2.42 6.06 -12.02
C THR A 136 -3.85 6.03 -11.46
N LEU A 137 -4.26 7.08 -10.75
CA LEU A 137 -5.52 7.17 -10.02
C LEU A 137 -6.73 7.23 -10.96
N ASP A 138 -7.75 6.51 -10.61
CA ASP A 138 -9.01 6.42 -11.32
C ASP A 138 -10.10 7.12 -10.49
N VAL A 139 -10.68 8.18 -11.05
CA VAL A 139 -11.66 9.02 -10.33
C VAL A 139 -12.91 8.23 -9.95
N LYS A 140 -13.40 7.37 -10.82
CA LYS A 140 -14.61 6.59 -10.57
C LYS A 140 -14.37 5.52 -9.49
N ILE A 141 -13.27 4.79 -9.59
CA ILE A 141 -12.91 3.79 -8.57
C ILE A 141 -12.67 4.45 -7.22
N GLN A 142 -11.97 5.58 -7.20
CA GLN A 142 -11.74 6.37 -5.99
C GLN A 142 -13.07 6.84 -5.37
N GLN A 143 -14.00 7.36 -6.19
CA GLN A 143 -15.31 7.82 -5.72
C GLN A 143 -16.12 6.66 -5.13
N VAL A 144 -16.20 5.52 -5.85
CA VAL A 144 -16.91 4.34 -5.32
C VAL A 144 -16.29 3.87 -4.01
N ALA A 145 -14.96 3.79 -3.93
CA ALA A 145 -14.27 3.39 -2.70
C ALA A 145 -14.54 4.37 -1.55
N ASN A 146 -14.49 5.67 -1.82
CA ASN A 146 -14.76 6.71 -0.83
C ASN A 146 -16.20 6.63 -0.29
N ASP A 147 -17.18 6.54 -1.17
CA ASP A 147 -18.61 6.45 -0.82
C ASP A 147 -18.92 5.21 0.01
N GLN A 148 -18.12 4.14 -0.10
CA GLN A 148 -18.32 2.92 0.68
C GLN A 148 -17.78 3.02 2.12
N LEU A 149 -16.79 3.86 2.39
CA LEU A 149 -16.37 4.13 3.78
C LEU A 149 -17.34 5.09 4.48
N ASP A 150 -17.89 6.07 3.75
CA ASP A 150 -18.89 7.03 4.24
C ASP A 150 -18.57 7.53 5.68
N ILE A 151 -19.41 7.15 6.64
CA ILE A 151 -19.26 7.52 8.06
C ILE A 151 -18.21 6.70 8.83
N TYR A 152 -17.67 5.63 8.23
CA TYR A 152 -16.72 4.76 8.90
C TYR A 152 -15.29 5.30 8.82
N HIS A 153 -14.51 5.08 9.87
CA HIS A 153 -13.07 5.23 9.80
C HIS A 153 -12.47 3.97 9.16
N GLY A 154 -11.40 4.14 8.41
CA GLY A 154 -10.74 3.00 7.78
C GLY A 154 -9.94 3.38 6.55
N ALA A 155 -9.59 2.37 5.74
CA ALA A 155 -8.87 2.56 4.49
C ALA A 155 -9.28 1.54 3.44
N ILE A 156 -9.20 1.97 2.17
CA ILE A 156 -9.39 1.12 1.00
C ILE A 156 -8.24 1.36 0.04
N ILE A 157 -7.69 0.28 -0.50
CA ILE A 157 -6.64 0.32 -1.53
C ILE A 157 -7.10 -0.56 -2.69
N VAL A 158 -6.97 -0.03 -3.90
CA VAL A 158 -7.24 -0.74 -5.15
C VAL A 158 -6.00 -0.68 -6.01
N THR A 159 -5.47 -1.84 -6.41
CA THR A 159 -4.20 -1.96 -7.15
C THR A 159 -4.39 -2.85 -8.36
N GLU A 160 -3.85 -2.46 -9.50
CA GLU A 160 -3.75 -3.29 -10.69
C GLU A 160 -2.63 -4.34 -10.48
N VAL A 161 -2.99 -5.61 -10.57
CA VAL A 161 -2.14 -6.73 -10.14
C VAL A 161 -0.85 -6.83 -10.97
N SER A 162 -0.97 -6.78 -12.29
CA SER A 162 0.15 -7.02 -13.21
C SER A 162 1.17 -5.88 -13.28
N THR A 163 0.81 -4.68 -12.81
CA THR A 163 1.65 -3.48 -12.95
C THR A 163 2.07 -2.86 -11.62
N GLY A 164 1.27 -3.07 -10.55
CA GLY A 164 1.42 -2.38 -9.28
C GLY A 164 0.85 -0.95 -9.28
N LYS A 165 0.10 -0.54 -10.32
CA LYS A 165 -0.58 0.77 -10.35
C LYS A 165 -1.60 0.87 -9.24
N ILE A 166 -1.48 1.92 -8.42
CA ILE A 166 -2.49 2.27 -7.43
C ILE A 166 -3.62 2.99 -8.16
N LEU A 167 -4.78 2.36 -8.26
CA LEU A 167 -5.97 2.91 -8.92
C LEU A 167 -6.78 3.78 -7.97
N ALA A 168 -6.85 3.39 -6.71
CA ALA A 168 -7.50 4.17 -5.67
C ALA A 168 -6.84 3.93 -4.31
N MET A 169 -6.82 4.97 -3.48
CA MET A 169 -6.39 4.90 -2.08
C MET A 169 -7.21 5.88 -1.26
N VAL A 170 -8.05 5.34 -0.40
CA VAL A 170 -8.96 6.09 0.48
C VAL A 170 -8.53 5.89 1.92
N SER A 171 -8.58 6.97 2.70
CA SER A 171 -8.36 6.96 4.15
C SER A 171 -9.36 7.89 4.81
N HIS A 172 -10.14 7.40 5.78
CA HIS A 172 -11.08 8.17 6.57
C HIS A 172 -10.72 8.13 8.07
N PRO A 173 -10.92 9.25 8.81
CA PRO A 173 -11.43 10.55 8.36
C PRO A 173 -10.48 11.25 7.40
N ASP A 174 -11.04 12.08 6.54
CA ASP A 174 -10.35 12.86 5.51
C ASP A 174 -10.46 14.38 5.78
N PHE A 175 -9.93 15.20 4.88
CA PHE A 175 -9.95 16.66 4.96
C PHE A 175 -10.04 17.29 3.58
N ASP A 176 -10.51 18.54 3.48
CA ASP A 176 -10.44 19.32 2.24
C ASP A 176 -9.06 20.00 2.12
N PRO A 177 -8.21 19.61 1.14
CA PRO A 177 -6.91 20.25 0.93
C PRO A 177 -6.99 21.75 0.63
N ASN A 178 -8.13 22.24 0.11
CA ASN A 178 -8.34 23.66 -0.14
C ASN A 178 -8.38 24.47 1.17
N SER A 179 -8.86 23.88 2.26
CA SER A 179 -8.98 24.53 3.56
C SER A 179 -7.84 24.20 4.52
N ILE A 180 -6.82 23.46 4.08
CA ILE A 180 -5.76 22.95 5.00
C ILE A 180 -5.05 24.06 5.78
N GLY A 181 -4.86 25.23 5.16
CA GLY A 181 -4.23 26.38 5.81
C GLY A 181 -5.05 26.96 6.96
N GLU A 182 -6.38 26.90 6.84
CA GLU A 182 -7.32 27.43 7.85
C GLU A 182 -7.46 26.50 9.05
N ILE A 183 -7.43 25.18 8.80
CA ILE A 183 -7.66 24.16 9.83
C ILE A 183 -6.35 23.62 10.43
N TRP A 184 -5.18 24.08 9.94
CA TRP A 184 -3.88 23.50 10.30
C TRP A 184 -3.58 23.53 11.80
N GLU A 185 -3.78 24.68 12.44
CA GLU A 185 -3.52 24.82 13.87
C GLU A 185 -4.42 23.89 14.69
N ASP A 186 -5.71 23.81 14.34
CA ASP A 186 -6.65 22.91 15.01
C ASP A 186 -6.27 21.44 14.85
N LEU A 187 -5.71 21.05 13.68
CA LEU A 187 -5.31 19.68 13.42
C LEU A 187 -4.00 19.30 14.13
N VAL A 188 -3.05 20.24 14.25
CA VAL A 188 -1.74 19.98 14.87
C VAL A 188 -1.80 20.08 16.38
N ASP A 189 -2.59 21.01 16.93
CA ASP A 189 -2.74 21.19 18.38
C ASP A 189 -3.64 20.15 19.04
N ASN A 190 -4.39 19.39 18.24
CA ASN A 190 -5.25 18.31 18.73
C ASN A 190 -4.54 16.95 18.67
N ASP A 191 -3.88 16.57 19.76
CA ASP A 191 -3.17 15.29 19.90
C ASP A 191 -4.05 14.05 19.61
N SER A 192 -5.37 14.18 19.67
CA SER A 192 -6.31 13.10 19.34
C SER A 192 -6.74 13.07 17.88
N SER A 193 -6.39 14.08 17.08
CA SER A 193 -6.73 14.15 15.68
C SER A 193 -5.89 13.15 14.86
N THR A 194 -6.55 12.30 14.11
CA THR A 194 -5.91 11.37 13.18
C THR A 194 -6.25 11.65 11.72
N VAL A 195 -6.79 12.84 11.44
CA VAL A 195 -7.27 13.27 10.12
C VAL A 195 -6.15 13.31 9.09
N LEU A 196 -4.93 13.72 9.48
CA LEU A 196 -3.78 13.78 8.58
C LEU A 196 -3.09 12.42 8.37
N VAL A 197 -3.47 11.38 9.12
CA VAL A 197 -2.88 10.05 9.00
C VAL A 197 -3.45 9.33 7.79
N ASN A 198 -2.60 8.99 6.82
CA ASN A 198 -2.99 8.08 5.75
C ASN A 198 -3.09 6.65 6.31
N ARG A 199 -4.29 6.23 6.68
CA ARG A 199 -4.55 4.91 7.27
C ARG A 199 -4.16 3.76 6.34
N ALA A 200 -4.18 3.99 5.03
CA ALA A 200 -3.80 2.97 4.07
C ALA A 200 -2.32 2.57 4.18
N THR A 201 -1.45 3.54 4.44
CA THR A 201 0.01 3.32 4.47
C THR A 201 0.61 3.45 5.87
N GLN A 202 0.00 4.24 6.77
CA GLN A 202 0.55 4.56 8.09
C GLN A 202 -0.25 3.95 9.25
N GLY A 203 -1.51 3.54 9.01
CA GLY A 203 -2.31 2.85 10.03
C GLY A 203 -1.74 1.46 10.32
N LEU A 204 -1.41 1.20 11.58
CA LEU A 204 -0.94 -0.10 12.05
C LEU A 204 -2.07 -0.80 12.82
N TYR A 205 -2.51 -1.94 12.31
CA TYR A 205 -3.64 -2.67 12.84
C TYR A 205 -3.32 -4.14 13.04
N PRO A 206 -3.95 -4.82 14.02
CA PRO A 206 -3.94 -6.27 14.05
C PRO A 206 -4.64 -6.80 12.78
N PRO A 207 -3.99 -7.70 12.01
CA PRO A 207 -4.57 -8.22 10.76
C PRO A 207 -5.75 -9.19 11.01
N GLY A 208 -5.84 -9.77 12.18
CA GLY A 208 -6.80 -10.81 12.47
C GLY A 208 -6.70 -11.98 11.48
N SER A 209 -7.83 -12.54 11.11
CA SER A 209 -7.87 -13.73 10.25
C SER A 209 -7.30 -13.55 8.83
N THR A 210 -6.98 -12.33 8.37
CA THR A 210 -6.25 -12.16 7.11
C THR A 210 -4.81 -12.67 7.21
N PHE A 211 -4.22 -12.65 8.40
CA PHE A 211 -2.88 -13.20 8.66
C PHE A 211 -2.80 -14.73 8.50
N LYS A 212 -3.95 -15.42 8.47
CA LYS A 212 -3.97 -16.86 8.18
C LYS A 212 -3.43 -17.18 6.78
N ILE A 213 -3.36 -16.22 5.88
CA ILE A 213 -2.64 -16.33 4.61
C ILE A 213 -1.15 -16.64 4.88
N VAL A 214 -0.55 -15.89 5.81
CA VAL A 214 0.87 -16.04 6.18
C VAL A 214 1.12 -17.37 6.89
N THR A 215 0.26 -17.71 7.85
CA THR A 215 0.34 -18.98 8.59
C THR A 215 0.11 -20.17 7.67
N ALA A 216 -0.80 -20.05 6.68
CA ALA A 216 -1.04 -21.10 5.69
C ALA A 216 0.17 -21.27 4.75
N LEU A 217 0.79 -20.18 4.33
CA LEU A 217 2.00 -20.25 3.50
C LEU A 217 3.10 -21.03 4.21
N GLU A 218 3.39 -20.70 5.47
CA GLU A 218 4.41 -21.45 6.22
C GLU A 218 4.05 -22.93 6.37
N TYR A 219 2.79 -23.22 6.71
CA TYR A 219 2.35 -24.62 6.82
C TYR A 219 2.51 -25.40 5.51
N ILE A 220 2.25 -24.76 4.37
CA ILE A 220 2.46 -25.34 3.03
C ILE A 220 3.95 -25.57 2.78
N ARG A 221 4.82 -24.63 3.14
CA ARG A 221 6.29 -24.73 3.01
C ARG A 221 6.86 -25.90 3.78
N GLU A 222 6.41 -26.08 5.01
CA GLU A 222 6.85 -27.22 5.85
C GLU A 222 6.24 -28.57 5.40
N ASN A 223 5.09 -28.54 4.72
CA ASN A 223 4.32 -29.73 4.38
C ASN A 223 3.91 -29.77 2.89
N PRO A 224 4.84 -29.59 1.91
CA PRO A 224 4.50 -29.35 0.52
C PRO A 224 3.69 -30.49 -0.12
N ASN A 225 3.91 -31.74 0.30
CA ASN A 225 3.24 -32.92 -0.24
C ASN A 225 2.14 -33.49 0.65
N THR A 226 1.94 -32.91 1.85
CA THR A 226 1.09 -33.52 2.90
C THR A 226 0.14 -32.55 3.57
N TYR A 227 0.19 -31.22 3.27
CA TYR A 227 -0.70 -30.23 3.86
C TYR A 227 -2.18 -30.58 3.69
N GLN A 228 -2.53 -31.25 2.59
CA GLN A 228 -3.89 -31.75 2.31
C GLN A 228 -4.37 -32.83 3.27
N ASN A 229 -3.44 -33.56 3.92
CA ASN A 229 -3.75 -34.61 4.88
C ASN A 229 -4.10 -34.05 6.27
N TYR A 230 -4.03 -32.74 6.45
CA TYR A 230 -4.38 -32.08 7.71
C TYR A 230 -5.84 -32.35 8.07
N SER A 231 -6.07 -32.71 9.32
CA SER A 231 -7.43 -32.90 9.88
C SER A 231 -7.46 -32.44 11.32
N TYR A 232 -8.48 -31.67 11.67
CA TYR A 232 -8.68 -31.15 13.01
C TYR A 232 -10.16 -31.13 13.38
N THR A 233 -10.50 -31.57 14.61
CA THR A 233 -11.89 -31.50 15.13
C THR A 233 -12.06 -30.23 15.96
N CYS A 234 -12.74 -29.24 15.39
CA CYS A 234 -13.04 -27.97 16.04
C CYS A 234 -14.29 -28.03 16.89
N ASN A 235 -14.13 -27.92 18.20
CA ASN A 235 -15.21 -27.82 19.19
C ASN A 235 -15.38 -26.36 19.69
N GLY A 236 -15.07 -25.36 18.86
CA GLY A 236 -15.24 -23.93 19.17
C GLY A 236 -14.04 -23.27 19.84
N ALA A 237 -13.05 -24.03 20.32
CA ALA A 237 -11.81 -23.47 20.89
C ALA A 237 -10.65 -24.45 20.84
N PHE A 238 -9.43 -23.94 20.70
CA PHE A 238 -8.18 -24.63 20.97
C PHE A 238 -7.65 -24.24 22.35
N ARG A 239 -7.13 -25.21 23.10
CA ARG A 239 -6.60 -25.03 24.46
C ARG A 239 -5.24 -25.68 24.57
N LEU A 240 -4.29 -24.94 25.16
CA LEU A 240 -2.97 -25.45 25.49
C LEU A 240 -2.55 -24.87 26.86
N GLY A 241 -2.47 -25.76 27.88
CA GLY A 241 -2.28 -25.34 29.27
C GLY A 241 -3.39 -24.38 29.71
N ASN A 242 -3.01 -23.19 30.18
CA ASN A 242 -3.96 -22.15 30.62
C ASN A 242 -4.41 -21.22 29.49
N SER A 243 -3.86 -21.38 28.29
CA SER A 243 -4.16 -20.52 27.15
C SER A 243 -5.29 -21.09 26.31
N LYS A 244 -6.10 -20.19 25.76
CA LYS A 244 -7.28 -20.56 24.96
C LYS A 244 -7.44 -19.58 23.77
N ILE A 245 -7.62 -20.12 22.57
CA ILE A 245 -8.09 -19.40 21.40
C ILE A 245 -9.49 -19.90 21.05
N SER A 246 -10.47 -19.01 21.02
CA SER A 246 -11.85 -19.33 20.64
C SER A 246 -12.12 -18.96 19.19
N CYS A 247 -12.95 -19.74 18.50
CA CYS A 247 -13.51 -19.35 17.23
C CYS A 247 -14.50 -18.18 17.43
N TYR A 248 -14.74 -17.42 16.35
CA TYR A 248 -15.63 -16.26 16.35
C TYR A 248 -17.01 -16.66 16.90
N HIS A 249 -17.49 -15.92 17.89
CA HIS A 249 -18.71 -16.23 18.65
C HIS A 249 -18.79 -17.64 19.24
N GLY A 250 -17.63 -18.31 19.41
CA GLY A 250 -17.59 -19.68 19.95
C GLY A 250 -18.10 -20.75 18.99
N SER A 251 -18.18 -20.46 17.70
CA SER A 251 -18.68 -21.38 16.67
C SER A 251 -17.84 -22.65 16.59
N SER A 252 -18.52 -23.83 16.57
CA SER A 252 -17.89 -25.12 16.30
C SER A 252 -17.99 -25.45 14.82
N HIS A 253 -16.84 -25.83 14.19
CA HIS A 253 -16.79 -26.16 12.77
C HIS A 253 -16.80 -27.68 12.49
N GLY A 254 -16.82 -28.52 13.56
CA GLY A 254 -16.69 -29.97 13.41
C GLY A 254 -15.33 -30.40 12.91
N THR A 255 -15.26 -31.52 12.22
CA THR A 255 -14.01 -31.99 11.59
C THR A 255 -13.77 -31.20 10.31
N VAL A 256 -12.63 -30.56 10.23
CA VAL A 256 -12.17 -29.72 9.11
C VAL A 256 -10.80 -30.19 8.62
N ASP A 257 -10.62 -30.21 7.32
CA ASP A 257 -9.32 -30.33 6.66
C ASP A 257 -8.65 -28.94 6.56
N PHE A 258 -7.51 -28.84 5.88
CA PHE A 258 -6.76 -27.60 5.72
C PHE A 258 -7.57 -26.53 4.96
N THR A 259 -8.14 -26.91 3.81
CA THR A 259 -8.95 -26.04 2.95
C THR A 259 -10.16 -25.49 3.69
N ARG A 260 -10.91 -26.36 4.33
CA ARG A 260 -12.09 -25.95 5.10
C ARG A 260 -11.75 -25.13 6.34
N SER A 261 -10.59 -25.40 6.99
CA SER A 261 -10.07 -24.56 8.07
C SER A 261 -9.80 -23.14 7.62
N PHE A 262 -9.23 -22.96 6.43
CA PHE A 262 -8.96 -21.66 5.84
C PHE A 262 -10.24 -20.97 5.37
N ALA A 263 -11.10 -21.67 4.63
CA ALA A 263 -12.36 -21.14 4.08
C ALA A 263 -13.32 -20.67 5.18
N LYS A 264 -13.50 -21.49 6.25
CA LYS A 264 -14.33 -21.13 7.42
C LYS A 264 -13.61 -20.23 8.43
N SER A 265 -12.35 -19.89 8.16
CA SER A 265 -11.54 -19.05 9.04
C SER A 265 -11.46 -19.58 10.49
N CYS A 266 -11.30 -20.89 10.67
CA CYS A 266 -11.32 -21.57 11.97
C CYS A 266 -10.13 -21.17 12.84
N ASN A 267 -10.35 -20.37 13.90
CA ASN A 267 -9.28 -19.92 14.79
C ASN A 267 -8.62 -21.08 15.54
N SER A 268 -9.43 -22.03 16.03
CA SER A 268 -8.89 -23.17 16.79
C SER A 268 -8.03 -24.09 15.92
N SER A 269 -8.38 -24.30 14.66
CA SER A 269 -7.55 -25.05 13.72
C SER A 269 -6.24 -24.30 13.41
N PHE A 270 -6.30 -23.00 13.13
CA PHE A 270 -5.10 -22.20 12.85
C PHE A 270 -4.19 -22.02 14.07
N ALA A 271 -4.74 -21.96 15.28
CA ALA A 271 -3.94 -22.01 16.51
C ALA A 271 -3.22 -23.36 16.65
N ASN A 272 -3.88 -24.47 16.29
CA ASN A 272 -3.26 -25.80 16.27
C ASN A 272 -2.16 -25.90 15.19
N ILE A 273 -2.41 -25.41 13.96
CA ILE A 273 -1.41 -25.33 12.90
C ILE A 273 -0.20 -24.52 13.37
N GLY A 274 -0.41 -23.30 13.89
CA GLY A 274 0.68 -22.45 14.35
C GLY A 274 1.54 -23.10 15.43
N MET A 275 0.96 -23.92 16.31
CA MET A 275 1.72 -24.65 17.32
C MET A 275 2.58 -25.78 16.74
N SER A 276 2.31 -26.24 15.52
CA SER A 276 3.11 -27.26 14.83
C SER A 276 4.23 -26.69 13.97
N LEU A 277 4.21 -25.38 13.68
CA LEU A 277 5.22 -24.75 12.83
C LEU A 277 6.58 -24.64 13.52
N ASP A 278 7.64 -24.78 12.73
CA ASP A 278 8.99 -24.38 13.11
C ASP A 278 9.06 -22.85 13.23
N ARG A 279 9.52 -22.36 14.35
CA ARG A 279 9.50 -20.93 14.64
C ARG A 279 10.52 -20.13 13.85
N THR A 280 11.68 -20.75 13.59
CA THR A 280 12.74 -20.12 12.78
C THR A 280 12.27 -20.01 11.33
N ALA A 281 11.72 -21.09 10.76
CA ALA A 281 11.17 -21.08 9.41
C ALA A 281 10.00 -20.11 9.28
N PHE A 282 9.10 -20.04 10.27
CA PHE A 282 8.02 -19.07 10.28
C PHE A 282 8.53 -17.62 10.32
N GLN A 283 9.58 -17.32 11.09
CA GLN A 283 10.21 -15.99 11.07
C GLN A 283 10.87 -15.68 9.71
N GLU A 284 11.43 -16.66 9.02
CA GLU A 284 11.94 -16.49 7.67
C GLU A 284 10.81 -16.15 6.69
N THR A 285 9.69 -16.86 6.75
CA THR A 285 8.50 -16.53 5.95
C THR A 285 7.97 -15.11 6.23
N LEU A 286 7.96 -14.68 7.50
CA LEU A 286 7.61 -13.29 7.82
C LEU A 286 8.57 -12.29 7.17
N ASN A 287 9.87 -12.60 7.16
CA ASN A 287 10.88 -11.76 6.53
C ASN A 287 10.76 -11.75 4.99
N ASP A 288 10.43 -12.88 4.38
CA ASP A 288 10.18 -12.97 2.93
C ASP A 288 8.98 -12.12 2.52
N LEU A 289 7.95 -12.11 3.35
CA LEU A 289 6.76 -11.28 3.16
C LEU A 289 6.94 -9.83 3.64
N LEU A 290 8.17 -9.38 3.91
CA LEU A 290 8.57 -8.01 4.25
C LEU A 290 8.09 -7.51 5.63
N PHE A 291 7.66 -8.36 6.54
CA PHE A 291 7.49 -7.93 7.93
C PHE A 291 8.83 -7.50 8.52
N ASN A 292 8.79 -6.46 9.35
CA ASN A 292 9.97 -5.84 10.00
C ASN A 292 11.01 -5.26 9.01
N LYS A 293 10.72 -5.24 7.72
CA LYS A 293 11.58 -4.72 6.65
C LYS A 293 10.99 -3.47 6.01
N GLU A 294 11.81 -2.82 5.20
CA GLU A 294 11.37 -1.70 4.36
C GLU A 294 10.52 -2.22 3.19
N LEU A 295 9.42 -1.51 2.90
CA LEU A 295 8.57 -1.81 1.77
C LEU A 295 9.07 -1.06 0.52
N PRO A 296 8.95 -1.64 -0.68
CA PRO A 296 9.28 -0.96 -1.94
C PRO A 296 8.18 0.05 -2.31
N LEU A 297 7.93 1.01 -1.44
CA LEU A 297 6.88 2.02 -1.55
C LEU A 297 7.50 3.42 -1.42
N THR A 298 7.14 4.32 -2.32
CA THR A 298 7.62 5.72 -2.30
C THR A 298 6.77 6.64 -1.42
N LEU A 299 5.52 6.26 -1.13
CA LEU A 299 4.66 6.98 -0.17
C LEU A 299 5.18 6.78 1.26
N ASN A 300 4.93 7.75 2.13
CA ASN A 300 5.20 7.60 3.56
C ASN A 300 4.38 6.45 4.15
N TYR A 301 5.01 5.55 4.88
CA TYR A 301 4.37 4.38 5.48
C TYR A 301 4.93 4.05 6.87
N ALA A 302 4.14 3.34 7.65
CA ALA A 302 4.58 2.71 8.88
C ALA A 302 5.02 1.25 8.60
N ARG A 303 6.04 0.80 9.32
CA ARG A 303 6.59 -0.56 9.14
C ARG A 303 5.71 -1.58 9.88
N SER A 304 5.20 -2.55 9.17
CA SER A 304 4.47 -3.69 9.75
C SER A 304 5.42 -4.58 10.56
N SER A 305 4.92 -5.14 11.64
CA SER A 305 5.71 -5.96 12.56
C SER A 305 5.03 -7.27 12.92
N ALA A 306 5.80 -8.35 12.86
CA ALA A 306 5.47 -9.66 13.39
C ALA A 306 6.77 -10.37 13.76
N LEU A 307 6.87 -10.89 14.98
CA LEU A 307 8.07 -11.53 15.50
C LEU A 307 7.72 -12.89 16.09
N VAL A 308 8.45 -13.88 15.65
CA VAL A 308 8.42 -15.25 16.17
C VAL A 308 9.84 -15.72 16.42
N SER A 309 10.10 -16.35 17.56
CA SER A 309 11.38 -16.93 17.91
C SER A 309 11.18 -18.18 18.77
N ASP A 310 12.24 -18.93 19.02
CA ASP A 310 12.18 -20.10 19.89
C ASP A 310 11.65 -19.78 21.29
N ASP A 311 11.93 -18.58 21.78
CA ASP A 311 11.48 -18.09 23.09
C ASP A 311 10.03 -17.58 23.09
N THR A 312 9.35 -17.51 21.92
CA THR A 312 7.95 -17.04 21.84
C THR A 312 7.04 -17.94 22.66
N PRO A 313 6.33 -17.41 23.68
CA PRO A 313 5.45 -18.22 24.51
C PRO A 313 4.33 -18.86 23.69
N PRO A 314 3.85 -20.08 24.05
CA PRO A 314 2.77 -20.76 23.33
C PRO A 314 1.51 -19.90 23.16
N ALA A 315 1.14 -19.11 24.16
CA ALA A 315 0.00 -18.21 24.10
C ALA A 315 0.16 -17.13 23.00
N GLU A 316 1.34 -16.56 22.90
CA GLU A 316 1.68 -15.55 21.88
C GLU A 316 1.74 -16.19 20.49
N MET A 317 2.35 -17.38 20.38
CA MET A 317 2.40 -18.12 19.11
C MET A 317 0.98 -18.43 18.58
N MET A 318 0.07 -18.88 19.44
CA MET A 318 -1.32 -19.10 19.06
C MET A 318 -2.01 -17.80 18.59
N GLN A 319 -1.75 -16.68 19.26
CA GLN A 319 -2.32 -15.38 18.86
C GLN A 319 -1.73 -14.90 17.52
N THR A 320 -0.41 -14.96 17.34
CA THR A 320 0.26 -14.61 16.09
C THR A 320 -0.28 -15.43 14.93
N SER A 321 -0.49 -16.74 15.09
CA SER A 321 -1.00 -17.63 14.03
C SER A 321 -2.37 -17.24 13.49
N ILE A 322 -3.13 -16.45 14.24
CA ILE A 322 -4.44 -15.92 13.82
C ILE A 322 -4.44 -14.40 13.62
N GLY A 323 -3.26 -13.78 13.60
CA GLY A 323 -3.07 -12.34 13.36
C GLY A 323 -3.52 -11.45 14.52
N GLN A 324 -3.34 -11.92 15.74
CA GLN A 324 -3.64 -11.20 16.98
C GLN A 324 -2.38 -10.98 17.82
N GLY A 325 -2.53 -10.42 19.00
CA GLY A 325 -1.44 -10.14 19.92
C GLY A 325 -0.59 -8.96 19.45
N LYS A 326 0.72 -9.16 19.27
CA LYS A 326 1.68 -8.10 18.89
C LYS A 326 1.81 -7.88 17.38
N THR A 327 1.13 -8.68 16.56
CA THR A 327 1.20 -8.58 15.11
C THR A 327 0.49 -7.32 14.63
N GLN A 328 1.19 -6.49 13.84
CA GLN A 328 0.68 -5.25 13.28
C GLN A 328 0.99 -5.18 11.79
N ILE A 329 0.01 -4.78 10.98
CA ILE A 329 0.18 -4.62 9.53
C ILE A 329 -0.50 -3.34 9.05
N THR A 330 0.09 -2.70 8.05
CA THR A 330 -0.61 -1.63 7.32
C THR A 330 -1.49 -2.25 6.23
N PRO A 331 -2.63 -1.63 5.89
CA PRO A 331 -3.48 -2.09 4.78
C PRO A 331 -2.71 -2.21 3.46
N MET A 332 -1.80 -1.27 3.18
CA MET A 332 -0.97 -1.31 1.98
C MET A 332 -0.04 -2.53 1.96
N HIS A 333 0.57 -2.90 3.07
CA HIS A 333 1.43 -4.08 3.14
C HIS A 333 0.62 -5.37 2.89
N LEU A 334 -0.58 -5.48 3.48
CA LEU A 334 -1.48 -6.62 3.22
C LEU A 334 -1.92 -6.66 1.75
N ASN A 335 -2.17 -5.50 1.14
CA ASN A 335 -2.47 -5.39 -0.29
C ASN A 335 -1.30 -5.90 -1.16
N MET A 336 -0.07 -5.53 -0.83
CA MET A 336 1.13 -5.99 -1.54
C MET A 336 1.30 -7.51 -1.47
N ILE A 337 1.12 -8.12 -0.30
CA ILE A 337 1.15 -9.59 -0.14
C ILE A 337 0.06 -10.23 -1.01
N THR A 338 -1.15 -9.67 -1.00
CA THR A 338 -2.28 -10.18 -1.77
C THR A 338 -2.06 -10.02 -3.29
N CYS A 339 -1.48 -8.89 -3.73
CA CYS A 339 -1.09 -8.68 -5.12
C CYS A 339 -0.02 -9.70 -5.57
N ALA A 340 0.96 -10.02 -4.72
CA ALA A 340 1.95 -11.04 -5.04
C ALA A 340 1.32 -12.43 -5.21
N ILE A 341 0.36 -12.80 -4.34
CA ILE A 341 -0.42 -14.05 -4.49
C ILE A 341 -1.19 -14.03 -5.82
N ALA A 342 -1.82 -12.94 -6.16
CA ALA A 342 -2.56 -12.77 -7.41
C ALA A 342 -1.65 -12.84 -8.64
N ASN A 343 -0.39 -12.43 -8.52
CA ASN A 343 0.61 -12.31 -9.58
C ASN A 343 1.68 -13.41 -9.53
N ASN A 344 1.27 -14.67 -9.33
CA ASN A 344 2.14 -15.85 -9.35
C ASN A 344 3.34 -15.76 -8.39
N GLY A 345 3.17 -15.14 -7.23
CA GLY A 345 4.18 -14.95 -6.21
C GLY A 345 5.06 -13.72 -6.38
N VAL A 346 4.96 -13.02 -7.49
CA VAL A 346 5.81 -11.86 -7.83
C VAL A 346 5.15 -10.56 -7.37
N LEU A 347 5.84 -9.79 -6.53
CA LEU A 347 5.43 -8.46 -6.14
C LEU A 347 5.88 -7.42 -7.16
N MET A 348 4.93 -6.68 -7.75
CA MET A 348 5.20 -5.44 -8.46
C MET A 348 5.33 -4.28 -7.48
N LYS A 349 6.29 -3.36 -7.69
CA LYS A 349 6.42 -2.16 -6.85
C LYS A 349 5.20 -1.26 -7.02
N PRO A 350 4.45 -0.96 -5.95
CA PRO A 350 3.30 -0.08 -6.06
C PRO A 350 3.72 1.36 -6.41
N TYR A 351 2.97 2.01 -7.30
CA TYR A 351 3.21 3.40 -7.68
C TYR A 351 1.93 4.13 -8.06
N ALA A 352 1.96 5.47 -7.89
CA ALA A 352 0.83 6.35 -8.13
C ALA A 352 1.07 7.39 -9.24
N ILE A 353 2.30 7.53 -9.74
CA ILE A 353 2.65 8.48 -10.80
C ILE A 353 2.98 7.70 -12.08
N ASP A 354 2.24 7.95 -13.16
CA ASP A 354 2.43 7.27 -14.44
C ASP A 354 3.47 7.98 -15.31
N HIS A 355 3.30 9.28 -15.53
CA HIS A 355 4.25 10.08 -16.30
C HIS A 355 4.17 11.58 -15.97
N VAL A 356 5.12 12.32 -16.50
CA VAL A 356 5.21 13.78 -16.39
C VAL A 356 5.30 14.36 -17.80
N GLU A 357 4.51 15.39 -18.08
CA GLU A 357 4.51 16.14 -19.34
C GLU A 357 4.83 17.62 -19.08
N ASN A 358 5.43 18.27 -20.08
CA ASN A 358 5.48 19.72 -20.07
C ASN A 358 4.12 20.32 -20.47
N ASP A 359 4.02 21.65 -20.44
CA ASP A 359 2.81 22.40 -20.84
C ASP A 359 2.44 22.26 -22.33
N GLU A 360 3.35 21.73 -23.16
CA GLU A 360 3.14 21.46 -24.59
C GLU A 360 2.72 19.99 -24.84
N GLY A 361 2.51 19.17 -23.80
CA GLY A 361 2.13 17.76 -23.91
C GLY A 361 3.29 16.82 -24.27
N THR A 362 4.54 17.28 -24.13
CA THR A 362 5.71 16.43 -24.35
C THR A 362 6.03 15.65 -23.09
N VAL A 363 6.09 14.33 -23.20
CA VAL A 363 6.45 13.46 -22.07
C VAL A 363 7.92 13.66 -21.69
N ILE A 364 8.14 14.12 -20.46
CA ILE A 364 9.46 14.39 -19.88
C ILE A 364 10.01 13.18 -19.14
N LYS A 365 9.12 12.46 -18.44
CA LYS A 365 9.46 11.28 -17.64
C LYS A 365 8.31 10.29 -17.65
N SER A 366 8.61 9.01 -17.79
CA SER A 366 7.64 7.93 -17.61
C SER A 366 8.09 7.01 -16.48
N PHE A 367 7.12 6.56 -15.68
CA PHE A 367 7.31 5.58 -14.63
C PHE A 367 6.69 4.26 -15.12
N LYS A 368 7.51 3.24 -15.30
CA LYS A 368 7.06 1.96 -15.83
C LYS A 368 6.87 0.96 -14.69
N PRO A 369 5.97 -0.02 -14.86
CA PRO A 369 5.89 -1.16 -13.96
C PRO A 369 7.27 -1.77 -13.70
N SER A 370 7.55 -2.07 -12.45
CA SER A 370 8.84 -2.62 -12.02
C SER A 370 8.61 -3.70 -10.97
N GLU A 371 9.21 -4.84 -11.19
CA GLU A 371 9.19 -5.92 -10.22
C GLU A 371 10.05 -5.57 -9.00
N TYR A 372 9.55 -5.93 -7.81
CA TYR A 372 10.37 -5.98 -6.61
C TYR A 372 11.11 -7.31 -6.55
N GLY A 373 10.41 -8.41 -6.78
CA GLY A 373 10.87 -9.79 -6.73
C GLY A 373 9.78 -10.73 -6.24
N SER A 374 10.12 -12.02 -6.13
CA SER A 374 9.19 -13.02 -5.64
C SER A 374 9.13 -13.04 -4.11
N LEU A 375 7.92 -12.98 -3.55
CA LEU A 375 7.68 -13.17 -2.12
C LEU A 375 7.41 -14.65 -1.78
N MET A 376 6.99 -15.42 -2.76
CA MET A 376 6.70 -16.85 -2.68
C MET A 376 6.85 -17.50 -4.07
N SER A 377 6.88 -18.82 -4.13
CA SER A 377 6.91 -19.53 -5.42
C SER A 377 5.57 -19.47 -6.15
N GLU A 378 5.56 -19.75 -7.45
CA GLU A 378 4.36 -19.85 -8.25
C GLU A 378 3.42 -20.94 -7.74
N GLU A 379 3.96 -22.09 -7.30
CA GLU A 379 3.19 -23.19 -6.73
C GLU A 379 2.53 -22.79 -5.40
N GLU A 380 3.26 -22.14 -4.50
CA GLU A 380 2.71 -21.61 -3.24
C GLU A 380 1.60 -20.60 -3.49
N SER A 381 1.81 -19.69 -4.45
CA SER A 381 0.82 -18.69 -4.83
C SER A 381 -0.44 -19.34 -5.43
N ALA A 382 -0.29 -20.37 -6.27
CA ALA A 382 -1.41 -21.10 -6.85
C ALA A 382 -2.25 -21.79 -5.77
N ILE A 383 -1.61 -22.41 -4.76
CA ILE A 383 -2.30 -23.02 -3.64
C ILE A 383 -3.05 -21.95 -2.82
N LEU A 384 -2.42 -20.83 -2.52
CA LEU A 384 -3.06 -19.73 -1.78
C LEU A 384 -4.23 -19.12 -2.57
N ARG A 385 -4.10 -18.94 -3.90
CA ARG A 385 -5.21 -18.48 -4.75
C ARG A 385 -6.40 -19.43 -4.67
N GLN A 386 -6.16 -20.74 -4.72
CA GLN A 386 -7.24 -21.72 -4.57
C GLN A 386 -7.89 -21.63 -3.20
N LEU A 387 -7.12 -21.57 -2.12
CA LEU A 387 -7.64 -21.41 -0.76
C LEU A 387 -8.47 -20.13 -0.61
N MET A 388 -8.03 -19.02 -1.21
CA MET A 388 -8.76 -17.75 -1.19
C MET A 388 -10.02 -17.79 -2.05
N THR A 389 -10.03 -18.58 -3.12
CA THR A 389 -11.22 -18.87 -3.94
C THR A 389 -12.25 -19.65 -3.11
N ASP A 390 -11.81 -20.64 -2.34
CA ASP A 390 -12.69 -21.45 -1.47
C ASP A 390 -13.33 -20.61 -0.35
N VAL A 391 -12.67 -19.54 0.12
CA VAL A 391 -13.27 -18.57 1.04
C VAL A 391 -14.52 -17.89 0.44
N VAL A 392 -14.50 -17.63 -0.87
CA VAL A 392 -15.65 -17.08 -1.60
C VAL A 392 -16.69 -18.18 -1.87
N GLN A 393 -16.26 -19.36 -2.31
CA GLN A 393 -17.18 -20.42 -2.71
C GLN A 393 -17.93 -21.06 -1.54
N GLU A 394 -17.24 -21.30 -0.41
CA GLU A 394 -17.78 -22.05 0.72
C GLU A 394 -17.63 -21.32 2.07
N GLY A 395 -16.90 -20.21 2.08
CA GLY A 395 -16.42 -19.58 3.31
C GLY A 395 -17.09 -18.26 3.67
N THR A 396 -16.29 -17.43 4.30
CA THR A 396 -16.71 -16.18 4.95
C THR A 396 -16.91 -15.01 3.98
N ALA A 397 -16.49 -15.13 2.68
CA ALA A 397 -16.69 -14.12 1.65
C ALA A 397 -17.76 -14.50 0.62
N SER A 398 -18.72 -15.34 0.98
CA SER A 398 -19.74 -15.89 0.07
C SER A 398 -20.65 -14.82 -0.60
N LYS A 399 -20.67 -13.59 -0.12
CA LYS A 399 -21.36 -12.45 -0.79
C LYS A 399 -20.73 -12.05 -2.14
N LEU A 400 -19.50 -12.55 -2.44
CA LEU A 400 -18.85 -12.42 -3.74
C LEU A 400 -19.11 -13.59 -4.70
N LYS A 401 -19.93 -14.58 -4.28
CA LYS A 401 -20.24 -15.73 -5.11
C LYS A 401 -21.34 -15.41 -6.13
N GLY A 402 -21.20 -15.98 -7.34
CA GLY A 402 -22.22 -15.90 -8.39
C GLY A 402 -22.33 -14.53 -9.07
N LEU A 403 -21.24 -13.78 -9.10
CA LEU A 403 -21.09 -12.56 -9.88
C LEU A 403 -20.73 -12.88 -11.35
N GLU A 404 -20.75 -11.91 -12.23
CA GLU A 404 -20.35 -12.07 -13.64
C GLU A 404 -18.85 -12.34 -13.79
N TYR A 405 -18.08 -12.09 -12.76
CA TYR A 405 -16.67 -12.41 -12.61
C TYR A 405 -16.46 -13.31 -11.39
N THR A 406 -15.34 -14.02 -11.38
CA THR A 406 -14.91 -14.79 -10.21
C THR A 406 -14.10 -13.89 -9.26
N ALA A 407 -14.06 -14.26 -7.98
CA ALA A 407 -13.25 -13.55 -6.99
C ALA A 407 -12.62 -14.51 -6.00
N ALA A 408 -11.49 -14.11 -5.45
CA ALA A 408 -10.79 -14.78 -4.37
C ALA A 408 -10.45 -13.78 -3.27
N GLY A 409 -10.42 -14.21 -2.00
CA GLY A 409 -10.09 -13.29 -0.93
C GLY A 409 -10.09 -13.91 0.45
N LYS A 410 -9.75 -13.12 1.44
CA LYS A 410 -9.76 -13.51 2.86
C LYS A 410 -10.38 -12.40 3.70
N THR A 411 -11.34 -12.75 4.53
CA THR A 411 -11.93 -11.86 5.54
C THR A 411 -11.14 -11.90 6.84
N GLY A 412 -11.20 -10.81 7.59
CA GLY A 412 -10.71 -10.73 8.95
C GLY A 412 -11.71 -10.02 9.86
N SER A 413 -11.70 -10.41 11.12
CA SER A 413 -12.31 -9.66 12.22
C SER A 413 -11.24 -9.61 13.30
N ALA A 414 -10.66 -8.45 13.52
CA ALA A 414 -9.51 -8.28 14.38
C ALA A 414 -9.90 -7.51 15.64
N GLU A 415 -9.86 -8.18 16.79
CA GLU A 415 -10.10 -7.53 18.09
C GLU A 415 -8.95 -6.54 18.35
N TYR A 416 -9.28 -5.30 18.74
CA TYR A 416 -8.32 -4.22 18.98
C TYR A 416 -8.33 -3.70 20.43
N ASN A 417 -9.28 -4.17 21.23
CA ASN A 417 -9.37 -3.89 22.65
C ASN A 417 -9.85 -5.12 23.41
N ASN A 418 -9.98 -5.02 24.74
CA ASN A 418 -10.44 -6.11 25.60
C ASN A 418 -11.97 -6.27 25.66
N ILE A 419 -12.72 -5.51 24.86
CA ILE A 419 -14.18 -5.56 24.80
C ILE A 419 -14.55 -6.61 23.74
N LYS A 420 -15.15 -7.68 24.16
CA LYS A 420 -15.54 -8.79 23.29
C LYS A 420 -16.53 -8.31 22.22
N GLY A 421 -16.17 -8.47 20.97
CA GLY A 421 -16.99 -8.08 19.83
C GLY A 421 -16.55 -6.78 19.17
N ASP A 422 -15.73 -5.97 19.83
CA ASP A 422 -15.12 -4.80 19.21
C ASP A 422 -13.98 -5.25 18.30
N SER A 423 -14.22 -5.25 17.01
CA SER A 423 -13.23 -5.67 16.02
C SER A 423 -13.24 -4.81 14.77
N HIS A 424 -12.07 -4.68 14.15
CA HIS A 424 -11.95 -4.13 12.82
C HIS A 424 -12.41 -5.16 11.78
N ALA A 425 -13.18 -4.71 10.81
CA ALA A 425 -13.59 -5.54 9.68
C ALA A 425 -12.56 -5.44 8.55
N TRP A 426 -12.01 -6.59 8.14
CA TRP A 426 -11.03 -6.70 7.09
C TRP A 426 -11.52 -7.54 5.91
N PHE A 427 -11.09 -7.13 4.73
CA PHE A 427 -11.09 -7.97 3.53
C PHE A 427 -9.83 -7.65 2.71
N THR A 428 -9.21 -8.68 2.15
CA THR A 428 -8.22 -8.57 1.09
C THR A 428 -8.48 -9.63 0.04
N GLY A 429 -8.39 -9.28 -1.23
CA GLY A 429 -8.69 -10.21 -2.30
C GLY A 429 -8.53 -9.59 -3.67
N PHE A 430 -8.80 -10.36 -4.69
CA PHE A 430 -8.61 -10.00 -6.09
C PHE A 430 -9.70 -10.63 -6.98
N ALA A 431 -9.84 -10.07 -8.14
CA ALA A 431 -10.74 -10.56 -9.19
C ALA A 431 -10.14 -10.29 -10.59
N PRO A 432 -10.41 -11.14 -11.61
CA PRO A 432 -10.97 -12.50 -11.47
C PRO A 432 -10.08 -13.44 -10.66
N ALA A 433 -10.60 -14.58 -10.20
CA ALA A 433 -9.81 -15.52 -9.40
C ALA A 433 -8.77 -16.28 -10.24
N GLU A 434 -9.09 -16.60 -11.50
CA GLU A 434 -8.26 -17.37 -12.42
C GLU A 434 -7.17 -16.53 -13.08
N ASP A 435 -7.51 -15.31 -13.52
CA ASP A 435 -6.61 -14.35 -14.16
C ASP A 435 -6.76 -12.97 -13.46
N PRO A 436 -6.10 -12.78 -12.32
CA PRO A 436 -6.31 -11.62 -11.47
C PRO A 436 -5.87 -10.32 -12.14
N GLU A 437 -6.78 -9.34 -12.21
CA GLU A 437 -6.52 -8.02 -12.76
C GLU A 437 -6.43 -6.94 -11.69
N VAL A 438 -7.31 -7.02 -10.69
CA VAL A 438 -7.45 -6.01 -9.64
C VAL A 438 -7.43 -6.63 -8.26
N CYS A 439 -6.67 -6.04 -7.36
CA CYS A 439 -6.58 -6.39 -5.95
C CYS A 439 -7.20 -5.28 -5.10
N VAL A 440 -7.99 -5.66 -4.09
CA VAL A 440 -8.66 -4.74 -3.16
C VAL A 440 -8.34 -5.16 -1.73
N THR A 441 -7.91 -4.20 -0.92
CA THR A 441 -7.74 -4.38 0.53
C THR A 441 -8.51 -3.31 1.28
N ILE A 442 -9.29 -3.74 2.26
CA ILE A 442 -10.23 -2.90 3.01
C ILE A 442 -10.06 -3.16 4.50
N ILE A 443 -10.02 -2.07 5.25
CA ILE A 443 -10.23 -2.06 6.71
C ILE A 443 -11.34 -1.08 7.05
N VAL A 444 -12.28 -1.52 7.90
CA VAL A 444 -13.29 -0.66 8.53
C VAL A 444 -13.13 -0.76 10.03
N GLU A 445 -12.73 0.36 10.66
CA GLU A 445 -12.43 0.39 12.09
C GLU A 445 -13.70 0.18 12.91
N GLY A 446 -13.62 -0.72 13.90
CA GLY A 446 -14.71 -0.95 14.87
C GLY A 446 -16.01 -1.52 14.30
N ALA A 447 -16.04 -1.93 13.02
CA ALA A 447 -17.28 -2.35 12.36
C ALA A 447 -17.67 -3.81 12.66
N GLY A 448 -16.76 -4.64 13.18
CA GLY A 448 -17.07 -6.03 13.54
C GLY A 448 -16.62 -7.05 12.51
N SER A 449 -17.56 -7.66 11.76
CA SER A 449 -17.27 -8.76 10.84
C SER A 449 -16.81 -8.30 9.46
N GLY A 450 -15.65 -8.81 9.00
CA GLY A 450 -15.18 -8.58 7.63
C GLY A 450 -16.16 -9.07 6.57
N GLY A 451 -16.82 -10.21 6.80
CA GLY A 451 -17.84 -10.75 5.89
C GLY A 451 -19.09 -9.91 5.77
N ASP A 452 -19.43 -9.12 6.79
CA ASP A 452 -20.62 -8.30 6.80
C ASP A 452 -20.39 -6.86 6.31
N TYR A 453 -19.23 -6.29 6.59
CA TYR A 453 -18.90 -4.90 6.24
C TYR A 453 -17.90 -4.80 5.08
N ALA A 454 -16.73 -5.44 5.15
CA ALA A 454 -15.69 -5.26 4.15
C ALA A 454 -15.98 -6.01 2.82
N VAL A 455 -16.59 -7.18 2.85
CA VAL A 455 -16.93 -7.95 1.63
C VAL A 455 -17.94 -7.23 0.74
N PRO A 456 -19.05 -6.64 1.25
CA PRO A 456 -19.96 -5.85 0.41
C PRO A 456 -19.29 -4.64 -0.23
N ILE A 457 -18.36 -3.99 0.47
CA ILE A 457 -17.55 -2.88 -0.08
C ILE A 457 -16.69 -3.39 -1.23
N ALA A 458 -15.96 -4.49 -1.03
CA ALA A 458 -15.14 -5.11 -2.08
C ALA A 458 -15.96 -5.44 -3.33
N ARG A 459 -17.17 -5.98 -3.16
CA ARG A 459 -18.08 -6.27 -4.26
C ARG A 459 -18.36 -5.03 -5.11
N ARG A 460 -18.73 -3.90 -4.48
CA ARG A 460 -19.04 -2.67 -5.20
C ARG A 460 -17.84 -2.11 -5.97
N ILE A 461 -16.63 -2.26 -5.40
CA ILE A 461 -15.40 -1.83 -6.07
C ILE A 461 -15.11 -2.72 -7.28
N PHE A 462 -15.24 -4.05 -7.15
CA PHE A 462 -15.08 -4.98 -8.27
C PHE A 462 -16.14 -4.73 -9.35
N ASP A 463 -17.43 -4.55 -8.96
CA ASP A 463 -18.51 -4.22 -9.89
C ASP A 463 -18.18 -2.93 -10.68
N ALA A 464 -17.68 -1.88 -10.01
CA ALA A 464 -17.28 -0.64 -10.66
C ALA A 464 -16.11 -0.86 -11.64
N TYR A 465 -15.07 -1.60 -11.24
CA TYR A 465 -13.92 -1.87 -12.08
C TYR A 465 -14.30 -2.62 -13.37
N PHE A 466 -15.09 -3.67 -13.26
CA PHE A 466 -15.49 -4.46 -14.44
C PHE A 466 -16.56 -3.78 -15.30
N SER A 467 -17.38 -2.89 -14.73
CA SER A 467 -18.34 -2.09 -15.53
C SER A 467 -17.66 -1.06 -16.45
N GLU A 468 -16.42 -0.68 -16.20
CA GLU A 468 -15.65 0.21 -17.09
C GLU A 468 -15.07 -0.49 -18.32
N LYS A 469 -14.99 -1.81 -18.28
CA LYS A 469 -14.40 -2.62 -19.35
C LYS A 469 -15.44 -3.17 -20.35
N GLN A 470 -16.71 -2.99 -20.04
CA GLN A 470 -17.82 -3.31 -20.95
C GLN A 470 -18.18 -2.10 -21.83
#